data_35b457ed14ea8173bec64552cbc688fb
#
_entry.id   35b457ed14ea8173bec64552cbc688fb
#
_cell.length_a   1.000
_cell.length_b   1.000
_cell.length_c   1.000
_cell.angle_alpha   90.00
_cell.angle_beta   90.00
_cell.angle_gamma   90.00
#
_symmetry.space_group_name_H-M   'P 1'
#
loop_
_entity.id
_entity.type
_entity.pdbx_description
1 polymer ?
#
loop_
_entity_poly.entity_id
_entity_poly.type
_entity_poly.pdbx_seq_one_letter_code
_entity_poly.pdbx_strand_id
1 'polypeptide(L)'
;MKKSFIMILALSLSIISCSDDDNYENLPSLDERLYAGGETTVFLTSSNSFSTPAANLFGIDFDQHLSGDAEFEQVFVTAPGDVNPGLGTIFNNSSCISCHPKDGRAPFPNDLLARSGFFFRVSLPGENANGSPVAVPGFGTQIQNQAIFGIQPEGKFQVTFSQIIETLSEGTQVVLQKPNYVLYDTYIPFPS
;
A
#
# COMPACT_ATOMS: atom_id res chain seq x y z
N MET A 1 5.24 -53.23 -33.54
CA MET A 1 5.82 -51.98 -33.98
C MET A 1 4.85 -50.77 -33.92
N LYS A 2 3.52 -50.93 -33.96
CA LYS A 2 2.55 -49.78 -33.95
C LYS A 2 2.34 -49.16 -32.55
N LYS A 3 2.57 -49.86 -31.44
CA LYS A 3 2.34 -49.34 -30.08
C LYS A 3 3.45 -48.40 -29.57
N SER A 4 4.68 -48.58 -30.05
CA SER A 4 5.83 -47.73 -29.65
C SER A 4 5.79 -46.36 -30.30
N PHE A 5 5.19 -46.23 -31.47
CA PHE A 5 5.09 -44.97 -32.21
C PHE A 5 4.07 -44.00 -31.57
N ILE A 6 2.99 -44.53 -30.98
CA ILE A 6 1.97 -43.76 -30.27
C ILE A 6 2.50 -43.19 -28.94
N MET A 7 3.37 -43.96 -28.28
CA MET A 7 3.96 -43.54 -27.00
C MET A 7 4.99 -42.41 -27.15
N ILE A 8 5.72 -42.40 -28.29
CA ILE A 8 6.66 -41.30 -28.62
C ILE A 8 5.92 -40.04 -29.02
N LEU A 9 4.77 -40.14 -29.68
CA LEU A 9 3.95 -39.02 -30.05
C LEU A 9 3.24 -38.36 -28.84
N ALA A 10 2.87 -39.17 -27.84
CA ALA A 10 2.27 -38.65 -26.59
C ALA A 10 3.30 -37.94 -25.68
N LEU A 11 4.57 -38.26 -25.76
CA LEU A 11 5.64 -37.67 -24.98
C LEU A 11 6.11 -36.31 -25.56
N SER A 12 5.89 -36.10 -26.87
CA SER A 12 6.26 -34.85 -27.52
C SER A 12 5.25 -33.70 -27.34
N LEU A 13 4.05 -33.98 -26.79
CA LEU A 13 3.04 -32.97 -26.50
C LEU A 13 3.15 -32.36 -25.09
N SER A 14 4.05 -32.86 -24.24
CA SER A 14 4.17 -32.45 -22.84
C SER A 14 5.20 -31.33 -22.58
N ILE A 15 5.80 -30.76 -23.61
CA ILE A 15 6.75 -29.65 -23.51
C ILE A 15 6.23 -28.36 -24.13
N ILE A 16 4.91 -28.13 -24.02
CA ILE A 16 4.38 -26.77 -24.10
C ILE A 16 4.41 -26.27 -22.66
N SER A 17 5.61 -25.99 -22.18
CA SER A 17 5.83 -25.13 -21.03
C SER A 17 5.21 -23.78 -21.37
N CYS A 18 4.45 -23.22 -20.44
CA CYS A 18 4.11 -21.82 -20.44
C CYS A 18 5.44 -21.05 -20.64
N SER A 19 5.65 -20.47 -21.80
CA SER A 19 6.52 -19.33 -21.88
C SER A 19 5.76 -18.21 -21.16
N ASP A 20 6.29 -17.71 -20.06
CA ASP A 20 5.97 -16.40 -19.60
C ASP A 20 6.45 -15.46 -20.73
N ASP A 21 5.56 -15.25 -21.70
CA ASP A 21 5.70 -14.14 -22.61
C ASP A 21 5.46 -12.89 -21.75
N ASP A 22 6.52 -12.42 -21.11
CA ASP A 22 6.65 -11.04 -20.68
C ASP A 22 6.51 -10.18 -21.94
N ASN A 23 5.29 -10.06 -22.43
CA ASN A 23 4.93 -9.22 -23.57
C ASN A 23 5.01 -7.75 -23.11
N TYR A 24 6.22 -7.30 -22.83
CA TYR A 24 6.51 -5.87 -22.66
C TYR A 24 6.19 -5.05 -23.92
N GLU A 25 5.99 -5.72 -25.05
CA GLU A 25 5.64 -5.08 -26.34
C GLU A 25 4.25 -4.46 -26.38
N ASN A 26 3.35 -4.82 -25.45
CA ASN A 26 1.98 -4.30 -25.38
C ASN A 26 1.72 -3.37 -24.19
N LEU A 27 2.78 -2.88 -23.52
CA LEU A 27 2.56 -1.82 -22.55
C LEU A 27 2.13 -0.55 -23.27
N PRO A 28 1.07 0.14 -22.78
CA PRO A 28 0.68 1.44 -23.31
C PRO A 28 1.88 2.36 -23.39
N SER A 29 1.98 3.17 -24.43
CA SER A 29 3.02 4.19 -24.52
C SER A 29 3.01 5.09 -23.27
N LEU A 30 4.14 5.74 -23.00
CA LEU A 30 4.20 6.67 -21.87
C LEU A 30 3.10 7.73 -21.97
N ASP A 31 2.84 8.22 -23.20
CA ASP A 31 1.80 9.22 -23.47
C ASP A 31 0.40 8.67 -23.17
N GLU A 32 0.08 7.44 -23.58
CA GLU A 32 -1.21 6.82 -23.26
C GLU A 32 -1.40 6.65 -21.74
N ARG A 33 -0.35 6.31 -21.01
CA ARG A 33 -0.41 6.21 -19.54
C ARG A 33 -0.57 7.56 -18.85
N LEU A 34 0.03 8.61 -19.41
CA LEU A 34 -0.14 9.97 -18.92
C LEU A 34 -1.59 10.46 -19.07
N TYR A 35 -2.30 9.98 -20.09
CA TYR A 35 -3.70 10.31 -20.35
C TYR A 35 -4.69 9.21 -19.93
N ALA A 36 -4.33 8.43 -18.90
CA ALA A 36 -5.20 7.34 -18.42
C ALA A 36 -6.59 7.81 -17.96
N GLY A 37 -6.74 9.06 -17.55
CA GLY A 37 -8.02 9.70 -17.25
C GLY A 37 -8.76 10.24 -18.48
N GLY A 38 -8.25 10.05 -19.71
CA GLY A 38 -8.81 10.59 -20.93
C GLY A 38 -8.91 12.12 -20.87
N GLU A 39 -10.06 12.66 -21.27
CA GLU A 39 -10.34 14.10 -21.28
C GLU A 39 -10.40 14.75 -19.89
N THR A 40 -10.48 13.92 -18.81
CA THR A 40 -10.45 14.43 -17.43
C THR A 40 -9.04 14.55 -16.87
N THR A 41 -8.03 14.15 -17.63
CA THR A 41 -6.63 14.26 -17.19
C THR A 41 -6.23 15.74 -17.08
N VAL A 42 -5.77 16.12 -15.89
CA VAL A 42 -5.26 17.47 -15.62
C VAL A 42 -3.82 17.35 -15.11
N PHE A 43 -2.90 18.10 -15.73
CA PHE A 43 -1.51 18.14 -15.31
C PHE A 43 -1.32 19.27 -14.29
N LEU A 44 -1.17 18.92 -13.03
CA LEU A 44 -0.93 19.85 -11.94
C LEU A 44 0.40 19.53 -11.27
N THR A 45 1.18 20.56 -11.00
CA THR A 45 2.48 20.45 -10.30
C THR A 45 2.41 20.92 -8.85
N SER A 46 1.22 21.33 -8.39
CA SER A 46 1.00 21.79 -7.02
C SER A 46 0.88 20.62 -6.04
N SER A 47 1.11 20.91 -4.76
CA SER A 47 0.89 19.94 -3.69
C SER A 47 -0.60 19.56 -3.49
N ASN A 48 -1.53 20.22 -4.19
CA ASN A 48 -2.98 19.98 -4.13
C ASN A 48 -3.47 19.18 -5.36
N SER A 49 -2.58 18.56 -6.12
CA SER A 49 -2.95 17.87 -7.36
C SER A 49 -3.95 16.74 -7.13
N PHE A 50 -3.84 16.02 -6.01
CA PHE A 50 -4.73 14.91 -5.68
C PHE A 50 -6.07 15.37 -5.08
N SER A 51 -6.13 16.54 -4.44
CA SER A 51 -7.39 17.13 -3.91
C SER A 51 -8.15 17.94 -4.94
N THR A 52 -7.76 17.89 -6.21
CA THR A 52 -8.48 18.58 -7.28
C THR A 52 -9.55 17.65 -7.85
N PRO A 53 -10.84 18.03 -7.81
CA PRO A 53 -11.92 17.26 -8.38
C PRO A 53 -11.71 16.98 -9.87
N ALA A 54 -12.20 15.85 -10.35
CA ALA A 54 -12.14 15.53 -11.78
C ALA A 54 -12.96 16.57 -12.57
N ALA A 55 -12.43 17.00 -13.72
CA ALA A 55 -12.99 18.10 -14.52
C ALA A 55 -14.40 17.83 -15.07
N ASN A 56 -14.86 16.59 -15.05
CA ASN A 56 -16.18 16.17 -15.53
C ASN A 56 -17.22 16.00 -14.40
N LEU A 57 -16.92 16.39 -13.17
CA LEU A 57 -17.88 16.34 -12.06
C LEU A 57 -18.75 17.59 -12.08
N PHE A 58 -20.08 17.41 -12.14
CA PHE A 58 -21.06 18.49 -12.13
C PHE A 58 -22.27 18.11 -11.28
N GLY A 59 -22.95 19.13 -10.75
CA GLY A 59 -24.22 18.97 -10.04
C GLY A 59 -24.08 17.99 -8.89
N ILE A 60 -24.95 16.99 -8.84
CA ILE A 60 -25.00 16.03 -7.72
C ILE A 60 -23.72 15.23 -7.54
N ASP A 61 -23.01 14.89 -8.62
CA ASP A 61 -21.75 14.13 -8.53
C ASP A 61 -20.65 14.99 -7.89
N PHE A 62 -20.64 16.28 -8.17
CA PHE A 62 -19.73 17.22 -7.52
C PHE A 62 -20.06 17.38 -6.03
N ASP A 63 -21.35 17.50 -5.68
CA ASP A 63 -21.81 17.59 -4.29
C ASP A 63 -21.46 16.30 -3.51
N GLN A 64 -21.59 15.13 -4.14
CA GLN A 64 -21.17 13.86 -3.56
C GLN A 64 -19.67 13.77 -3.33
N HIS A 65 -18.87 14.28 -4.28
CA HIS A 65 -17.41 14.36 -4.13
C HIS A 65 -17.04 15.23 -2.91
N LEU A 66 -17.61 16.44 -2.78
CA LEU A 66 -17.35 17.31 -1.64
C LEU A 66 -17.79 16.69 -0.31
N SER A 67 -18.90 15.96 -0.31
CA SER A 67 -19.37 15.23 0.88
C SER A 67 -18.42 14.10 1.24
N GLY A 68 -17.93 13.35 0.26
CA GLY A 68 -16.91 12.30 0.46
C GLY A 68 -15.60 12.85 1.00
N ASP A 69 -15.17 13.99 0.50
CA ASP A 69 -13.99 14.72 0.96
C ASP A 69 -14.11 15.10 2.44
N ALA A 70 -15.26 15.69 2.81
CA ALA A 70 -15.54 16.02 4.20
C ALA A 70 -15.55 14.78 5.12
N GLU A 71 -16.06 13.64 4.66
CA GLU A 71 -16.00 12.36 5.38
C GLU A 71 -14.55 11.84 5.49
N PHE A 72 -13.74 12.01 4.46
CA PHE A 72 -12.34 11.58 4.45
C PHE A 72 -11.47 12.39 5.44
N GLU A 73 -11.80 13.68 5.62
CA GLU A 73 -11.13 14.57 6.56
C GLU A 73 -11.54 14.36 8.03
N GLN A 74 -12.64 13.65 8.29
CA GLN A 74 -13.15 13.48 9.65
C GLN A 74 -12.12 12.81 10.57
N VAL A 75 -11.99 13.38 11.78
CA VAL A 75 -11.21 12.79 12.85
C VAL A 75 -12.12 11.93 13.74
N PHE A 76 -11.81 10.64 13.83
CA PHE A 76 -12.54 9.72 14.70
C PHE A 76 -12.07 9.87 16.15
N VAL A 77 -13.03 9.79 17.07
CA VAL A 77 -12.79 9.81 18.50
C VAL A 77 -13.28 8.51 19.14
N THR A 78 -12.78 8.21 20.33
CA THR A 78 -13.23 7.05 21.11
C THR A 78 -14.67 7.20 21.59
N ALA A 79 -15.42 6.10 21.58
CA ALA A 79 -16.75 6.07 22.21
C ALA A 79 -16.62 6.06 23.76
N PRO A 80 -17.58 6.71 24.52
CA PRO A 80 -18.69 7.49 23.99
C PRO A 80 -18.23 8.88 23.52
N GLY A 81 -18.73 9.32 22.37
CA GLY A 81 -18.45 10.62 21.79
C GLY A 81 -19.66 11.13 21.00
N ASP A 82 -19.92 12.42 21.04
CA ASP A 82 -21.03 13.03 20.31
C ASP A 82 -20.72 13.29 18.83
N VAL A 83 -19.43 13.35 18.48
CA VAL A 83 -18.95 13.62 17.13
C VAL A 83 -17.99 12.53 16.69
N ASN A 84 -18.27 11.91 15.56
CA ASN A 84 -17.45 10.87 14.92
C ASN A 84 -16.93 9.78 15.88
N PRO A 85 -17.78 9.15 16.69
CA PRO A 85 -17.38 8.02 17.53
C PRO A 85 -17.02 6.83 16.64
N GLY A 86 -16.01 6.06 17.01
CA GLY A 86 -15.65 4.86 16.26
C GLY A 86 -14.16 4.56 16.24
N LEU A 87 -13.32 5.44 16.82
CA LEU A 87 -11.93 5.12 16.99
C LEU A 87 -11.79 3.92 17.93
N GLY A 88 -11.12 2.88 17.49
CA GLY A 88 -10.80 1.71 18.29
C GLY A 88 -9.84 2.04 19.46
N THR A 89 -9.67 1.08 20.36
CA THR A 89 -8.74 1.22 21.49
C THR A 89 -7.27 1.27 21.06
N ILE A 90 -6.94 0.64 19.94
CA ILE A 90 -5.65 0.65 19.27
C ILE A 90 -5.86 1.03 17.80
N PHE A 91 -4.93 1.76 17.23
CA PHE A 91 -5.03 2.30 15.87
C PHE A 91 -3.66 2.73 15.33
N ASN A 92 -3.56 2.99 14.03
CA ASN A 92 -2.38 3.62 13.44
C ASN A 92 -2.55 5.13 13.30
N ASN A 93 -3.76 5.58 12.95
CA ASN A 93 -4.10 7.00 12.87
C ASN A 93 -5.59 7.20 13.12
N SER A 94 -5.99 8.44 13.41
CA SER A 94 -7.37 8.79 13.77
C SER A 94 -8.21 9.35 12.62
N SER A 95 -7.64 9.51 11.44
CA SER A 95 -8.37 9.96 10.23
C SER A 95 -7.68 9.47 8.96
N CYS A 96 -8.41 9.43 7.85
CA CYS A 96 -7.83 9.08 6.55
C CYS A 96 -6.84 10.15 6.10
N ILE A 97 -7.18 11.44 6.22
CA ILE A 97 -6.33 12.57 5.83
C ILE A 97 -5.01 12.61 6.62
N SER A 98 -4.97 12.05 7.83
CA SER A 98 -3.73 11.98 8.62
C SER A 98 -2.67 11.08 7.97
N CYS A 99 -3.08 10.07 7.20
CA CYS A 99 -2.20 9.22 6.41
C CYS A 99 -2.09 9.69 4.96
N HIS A 100 -3.14 10.29 4.41
CA HIS A 100 -3.26 10.74 3.02
C HIS A 100 -3.41 12.25 2.90
N PRO A 101 -2.42 13.05 3.35
CA PRO A 101 -2.56 14.50 3.35
C PRO A 101 -2.83 15.02 1.94
N LYS A 102 -3.85 15.90 1.83
CA LYS A 102 -4.33 16.45 0.56
C LYS A 102 -4.75 15.37 -0.44
N ASP A 103 -5.42 14.32 0.06
CA ASP A 103 -5.93 13.17 -0.70
C ASP A 103 -4.87 12.40 -1.49
N GLY A 104 -3.63 12.69 -1.20
CA GLY A 104 -2.48 12.14 -1.89
C GLY A 104 -1.92 10.87 -1.26
N ARG A 105 -0.71 10.54 -1.66
CA ARG A 105 0.04 9.44 -1.04
C ARG A 105 0.45 9.79 0.38
N ALA A 106 0.46 8.76 1.23
CA ALA A 106 1.10 8.86 2.52
C ALA A 106 2.57 9.26 2.36
N PRO A 107 3.05 10.29 3.07
CA PRO A 107 4.46 10.62 3.07
C PRO A 107 5.26 9.51 3.71
N PHE A 108 6.46 9.28 3.19
CA PHE A 108 7.40 8.35 3.82
C PHE A 108 7.90 8.95 5.15
N PRO A 109 8.07 8.15 6.21
CA PRO A 109 8.63 8.67 7.46
C PRO A 109 10.04 9.21 7.22
N ASN A 110 10.26 10.46 7.56
CA ASN A 110 11.55 11.14 7.37
C ASN A 110 12.32 11.32 8.70
N ASP A 111 11.69 11.03 9.83
CA ASP A 111 12.31 11.01 11.14
C ASP A 111 11.72 9.90 12.04
N LEU A 112 12.32 9.68 13.19
CA LEU A 112 11.98 8.61 14.13
C LEU A 112 10.60 8.76 14.78
N LEU A 113 10.06 9.97 14.80
CA LEU A 113 8.82 10.33 15.51
C LEU A 113 7.73 10.82 14.55
N ALA A 114 8.06 11.00 13.27
CA ALA A 114 7.10 11.52 12.31
C ALA A 114 5.90 10.59 12.19
N ARG A 115 4.75 11.11 12.53
CA ARG A 115 3.48 10.50 12.15
C ARG A 115 3.38 10.54 10.64
N SER A 116 3.36 9.37 10.05
CA SER A 116 3.21 9.21 8.59
C SER A 116 2.12 8.20 8.33
N GLY A 117 1.76 8.01 7.08
CA GLY A 117 0.90 6.90 6.69
C GLY A 117 1.61 5.54 6.68
N PHE A 118 2.80 5.45 7.26
CA PHE A 118 3.56 4.20 7.37
C PHE A 118 3.06 3.35 8.53
N PHE A 119 2.84 2.07 8.27
CA PHE A 119 2.51 1.05 9.27
C PHE A 119 3.06 -0.31 8.84
N PHE A 120 3.24 -1.21 9.79
CA PHE A 120 3.70 -2.57 9.47
C PHE A 120 2.55 -3.50 9.13
N ARG A 121 2.63 -4.13 7.96
CA ARG A 121 1.92 -5.36 7.65
C ARG A 121 2.79 -6.54 8.08
N VAL A 122 2.16 -7.51 8.75
CA VAL A 122 2.84 -8.69 9.30
C VAL A 122 2.08 -9.95 8.93
N SER A 123 2.81 -11.05 8.72
CA SER A 123 2.22 -12.37 8.47
C SER A 123 3.17 -13.46 8.92
N LEU A 124 2.64 -14.60 9.26
CA LEU A 124 3.43 -15.83 9.31
C LEU A 124 3.75 -16.30 7.88
N PRO A 125 4.77 -17.13 7.69
CA PRO A 125 5.05 -17.78 6.41
C PRO A 125 3.85 -18.60 5.92
N GLY A 126 3.61 -18.60 4.60
CA GLY A 126 2.50 -19.31 3.96
C GLY A 126 1.31 -18.42 3.65
N GLU A 127 0.24 -19.04 3.16
CA GLU A 127 -0.99 -18.39 2.74
C GLU A 127 -2.20 -19.19 3.27
N ASN A 128 -3.28 -18.48 3.53
CA ASN A 128 -4.58 -19.09 3.81
C ASN A 128 -5.19 -19.71 2.54
N ALA A 129 -6.23 -20.51 2.69
CA ALA A 129 -6.90 -21.18 1.58
C ALA A 129 -7.41 -20.24 0.46
N ASN A 130 -7.60 -18.97 0.77
CA ASN A 130 -8.03 -17.91 -0.18
C ASN A 130 -6.87 -17.06 -0.71
N GLY A 131 -5.60 -17.46 -0.49
CA GLY A 131 -4.41 -16.73 -0.90
C GLY A 131 -4.07 -15.49 -0.04
N SER A 132 -4.79 -15.27 1.06
CA SER A 132 -4.47 -14.16 1.97
C SER A 132 -3.30 -14.49 2.92
N PRO A 133 -2.55 -13.48 3.40
CA PRO A 133 -1.50 -13.67 4.40
C PRO A 133 -2.02 -14.33 5.69
N VAL A 134 -1.22 -15.21 6.27
CA VAL A 134 -1.54 -15.87 7.54
C VAL A 134 -1.34 -14.88 8.69
N ALA A 135 -2.39 -14.65 9.46
CA ALA A 135 -2.35 -13.71 10.58
C ALA A 135 -1.33 -14.15 11.66
N VAL A 136 -0.62 -13.19 12.23
CA VAL A 136 0.27 -13.42 13.38
C VAL A 136 -0.57 -13.51 14.64
N PRO A 137 -0.45 -14.59 15.44
CA PRO A 137 -1.20 -14.72 16.69
C PRO A 137 -1.01 -13.52 17.62
N GLY A 138 -2.11 -12.93 18.05
CA GLY A 138 -2.13 -11.74 18.91
C GLY A 138 -1.98 -10.41 18.19
N PHE A 139 -1.49 -10.37 16.94
CA PHE A 139 -1.26 -9.14 16.18
C PHE A 139 -2.11 -9.02 14.90
N GLY A 140 -2.67 -10.13 14.41
CA GLY A 140 -3.38 -10.11 13.14
C GLY A 140 -2.44 -9.95 11.95
N THR A 141 -2.78 -9.07 11.01
CA THR A 141 -2.00 -8.80 9.78
C THR A 141 -1.42 -7.38 9.71
N GLN A 142 -1.59 -6.59 10.77
CA GLN A 142 -1.14 -5.21 10.84
C GLN A 142 -0.88 -4.82 12.28
N ILE A 143 0.24 -4.17 12.56
CA ILE A 143 0.58 -3.65 13.88
C ILE A 143 -0.07 -2.28 14.08
N GLN A 144 -0.83 -2.12 15.17
CA GLN A 144 -1.39 -0.86 15.62
C GLN A 144 -0.40 -0.18 16.57
N ASN A 145 0.20 0.91 16.13
CA ASN A 145 1.29 1.57 16.87
C ASN A 145 0.85 2.73 17.77
N GLN A 146 -0.45 2.97 17.82
CA GLN A 146 -1.06 3.97 18.70
C GLN A 146 -2.22 3.33 19.49
N ALA A 147 -2.55 3.92 20.62
CA ALA A 147 -3.66 3.52 21.47
C ALA A 147 -4.28 4.74 22.16
N ILE A 148 -5.48 4.56 22.68
CA ILE A 148 -6.12 5.55 23.55
C ILE A 148 -5.35 5.62 24.89
N PHE A 149 -5.63 6.69 25.66
CA PHE A 149 -5.01 6.87 26.96
C PHE A 149 -5.23 5.65 27.88
N GLY A 150 -4.15 5.18 28.49
CA GLY A 150 -4.17 4.06 29.43
C GLY A 150 -4.08 2.68 28.79
N ILE A 151 -4.07 2.58 27.47
CA ILE A 151 -3.91 1.31 26.71
C ILE A 151 -2.53 1.29 26.06
N GLN A 152 -1.87 0.13 26.12
CA GLN A 152 -0.63 -0.09 25.40
C GLN A 152 -0.92 -0.41 23.93
N PRO A 153 -0.27 0.22 22.95
CA PRO A 153 -0.36 -0.17 21.55
C PRO A 153 0.28 -1.55 21.32
N GLU A 154 0.01 -2.18 20.19
CA GLU A 154 0.56 -3.50 19.86
C GLU A 154 2.08 -3.51 19.74
N GLY A 155 2.67 -2.41 19.34
CA GLY A 155 4.11 -2.24 19.26
C GLY A 155 4.47 -0.86 18.74
N LYS A 156 5.76 -0.55 18.83
CA LYS A 156 6.33 0.65 18.24
C LYS A 156 7.31 0.29 17.15
N PHE A 157 7.49 1.16 16.19
CA PHE A 157 8.48 0.94 15.15
C PHE A 157 9.35 2.18 14.94
N GLN A 158 10.53 1.92 14.44
CA GLN A 158 11.50 2.91 14.04
C GLN A 158 11.93 2.62 12.61
N VAL A 159 12.06 3.67 11.81
CA VAL A 159 12.62 3.59 10.47
C VAL A 159 13.85 4.46 10.41
N THR A 160 14.96 3.88 9.97
CA THR A 160 16.21 4.61 9.68
C THR A 160 16.58 4.36 8.22
N PHE A 161 17.44 5.20 7.67
CA PHE A 161 17.85 5.08 6.26
C PHE A 161 19.36 4.95 6.16
N SER A 162 19.79 4.05 5.28
CA SER A 162 21.17 3.97 4.80
C SER A 162 21.21 4.23 3.31
N GLN A 163 22.28 4.90 2.85
CA GLN A 163 22.46 5.14 1.42
C GLN A 163 23.05 3.90 0.77
N ILE A 164 22.54 3.55 -0.40
CA ILE A 164 23.15 2.59 -1.32
C ILE A 164 23.32 3.25 -2.67
N ILE A 165 24.38 2.89 -3.38
CA ILE A 165 24.64 3.39 -4.73
C ILE A 165 24.36 2.24 -5.70
N GLU A 166 23.44 2.49 -6.62
CA GLU A 166 23.12 1.58 -7.71
C GLU A 166 23.60 2.17 -9.02
N THR A 167 24.11 1.32 -9.90
CA THR A 167 24.54 1.72 -11.23
C THR A 167 23.54 1.21 -12.25
N LEU A 168 22.90 2.12 -12.97
CA LEU A 168 21.97 1.78 -14.04
C LEU A 168 22.70 1.17 -15.23
N SER A 169 21.96 0.52 -16.12
CA SER A 169 22.55 -0.20 -17.27
C SER A 169 23.38 0.67 -18.20
N GLU A 170 23.06 1.98 -18.27
CA GLU A 170 23.81 2.98 -19.05
C GLU A 170 25.01 3.58 -18.30
N GLY A 171 25.32 3.08 -17.09
CA GLY A 171 26.46 3.51 -16.28
C GLY A 171 26.19 4.69 -15.33
N THR A 172 24.99 5.26 -15.34
CA THR A 172 24.60 6.33 -14.42
C THR A 172 24.50 5.80 -12.99
N GLN A 173 25.14 6.46 -12.03
CA GLN A 173 25.01 6.14 -10.62
C GLN A 173 23.85 6.92 -9.98
N VAL A 174 23.01 6.19 -9.24
CA VAL A 174 21.92 6.76 -8.45
C VAL A 174 22.10 6.42 -6.98
N VAL A 175 21.85 7.38 -6.11
CA VAL A 175 21.88 7.19 -4.65
C VAL A 175 20.48 6.88 -4.18
N LEU A 176 20.27 5.68 -3.67
CA LEU A 176 19.02 5.22 -3.11
C LEU A 176 19.04 5.26 -1.58
N GLN A 177 17.89 5.47 -0.97
CA GLN A 177 17.70 5.39 0.47
C GLN A 177 17.11 4.01 0.81
N LYS A 178 17.93 3.15 1.42
CA LYS A 178 17.49 1.84 1.90
C LYS A 178 16.90 2.00 3.30
N PRO A 179 15.59 1.73 3.50
CA PRO A 179 14.99 1.77 4.82
C PRO A 179 15.43 0.57 5.66
N ASN A 180 15.68 0.82 6.93
CA ASN A 180 15.93 -0.20 7.94
C ASN A 180 14.85 -0.07 9.02
N TYR A 181 14.15 -1.17 9.29
CA TYR A 181 12.99 -1.21 10.15
C TYR A 181 13.29 -1.93 11.45
N VAL A 182 12.82 -1.38 12.56
CA VAL A 182 12.86 -2.03 13.88
C VAL A 182 11.48 -1.96 14.50
N LEU A 183 10.91 -3.13 14.82
CA LEU A 183 9.73 -3.26 15.68
C LEU A 183 10.21 -3.49 17.11
N TYR A 184 9.67 -2.75 18.07
CA TYR A 184 10.07 -2.83 19.48
C TYR A 184 8.89 -2.50 20.40
N ASP A 185 9.08 -2.71 21.70
CA ASP A 185 8.08 -2.41 22.74
C ASP A 185 6.71 -3.03 22.43
N THR A 186 6.72 -4.29 21.98
CA THR A 186 5.50 -5.03 21.68
C THR A 186 4.78 -5.45 22.96
N TYR A 187 3.43 -5.42 22.96
CA TYR A 187 2.61 -5.72 24.14
C TYR A 187 2.69 -7.19 24.56
N ILE A 188 3.04 -8.08 23.65
CA ILE A 188 3.44 -9.48 23.88
C ILE A 188 4.67 -9.78 23.02
N PRO A 189 5.45 -10.83 23.32
CA PRO A 189 6.57 -11.23 22.48
C PRO A 189 6.13 -11.47 21.04
N PHE A 190 6.81 -10.84 20.09
CA PHE A 190 6.55 -11.07 18.67
C PHE A 190 7.08 -12.46 18.28
N PRO A 191 6.29 -13.30 17.59
CA PRO A 191 6.76 -14.62 17.13
C PRO A 191 7.99 -14.47 16.22
N SER A 192 9.00 -15.34 16.45
CA SER A 192 10.24 -15.41 15.68
C SER A 192 10.08 -16.29 14.43
#